data_6174c558e790900a9bcfe55674a91220
#
_entry.id   6174c558e790900a9bcfe55674a91220
#
_cell.length_a   1.000
_cell.length_b   1.000
_cell.length_c   1.000
_cell.angle_alpha   90.00
_cell.angle_beta   90.00
_cell.angle_gamma   90.00
#
_symmetry.space_group_name_H-M   'P 1'
#
loop_
_entity.id
_entity.type
_entity.pdbx_description
1 polymer ?
#
loop_
_entity_poly.entity_id
_entity_poly.type
_entity_poly.pdbx_seq_one_letter_code
_entity_poly.pdbx_strand_id
1 'polypeptide(L)'
;MISLLLATLLLMQQDQIPRRPKKDDRGLLKIDPVYFDLAASTGGDFYFWAPGEFATSQLQVPVHREDVLLSYGTVESKKTFDIPVESGVKEMTLFAGIQRKDLAVLIRPDGTVMRDVQSFQHMLIAMVKAPATGIWRLELHGAGTYAVTAHVKPADDGPELVRFAFVEPGGRPGHEGMFPVKRPVHSGESLTCEVSLSGSVKDPELVFVTRDGSLIGTAPMNGQCKVPDVPFRVMIRGADANGFRFQRIVSGLITPD
;
A
#
# COMPACT_ATOMS: atom_id res chain seq x y z
N MET A 1 -43.83 -1.59 -25.08
CA MET A 1 -43.13 -0.62 -24.23
C MET A 1 -41.85 -1.16 -23.57
N ILE A 2 -41.74 -2.44 -23.27
CA ILE A 2 -40.56 -3.05 -22.62
C ILE A 2 -39.32 -3.11 -23.56
N SER A 3 -39.52 -3.31 -24.85
CA SER A 3 -38.42 -3.38 -25.84
C SER A 3 -37.66 -2.05 -26.05
N LEU A 4 -38.32 -0.90 -25.88
CA LEU A 4 -37.68 0.40 -26.07
C LEU A 4 -36.78 0.78 -24.88
N LEU A 5 -37.16 0.35 -23.67
CA LEU A 5 -36.34 0.59 -22.44
C LEU A 5 -35.04 -0.23 -22.44
N LEU A 6 -35.06 -1.48 -22.95
CA LEU A 6 -33.85 -2.31 -23.06
C LEU A 6 -32.88 -1.75 -24.09
N ALA A 7 -33.34 -1.21 -25.21
CA ALA A 7 -32.49 -0.60 -26.22
C ALA A 7 -31.80 0.68 -25.72
N THR A 8 -32.49 1.50 -24.89
CA THR A 8 -31.94 2.70 -24.32
C THR A 8 -30.90 2.39 -23.22
N LEU A 9 -31.09 1.31 -22.45
CA LEU A 9 -30.11 0.85 -21.46
C LEU A 9 -28.84 0.30 -22.11
N LEU A 10 -28.98 -0.44 -23.25
CA LEU A 10 -27.81 -0.92 -24.00
C LEU A 10 -27.04 0.21 -24.69
N LEU A 11 -27.71 1.26 -25.15
CA LEU A 11 -27.06 2.43 -25.76
C LEU A 11 -26.30 3.28 -24.70
N MET A 12 -26.80 3.35 -23.47
CA MET A 12 -26.07 4.02 -22.38
C MET A 12 -24.85 3.23 -21.89
N GLN A 13 -24.79 1.92 -22.08
CA GLN A 13 -23.61 1.12 -21.77
C GLN A 13 -22.50 1.21 -22.83
N GLN A 14 -22.81 1.63 -24.06
CA GLN A 14 -21.80 1.76 -25.13
C GLN A 14 -20.86 2.96 -24.95
N ASP A 15 -21.26 3.99 -24.21
CA ASP A 15 -20.40 5.14 -23.91
C ASP A 15 -19.38 4.88 -22.78
N GLN A 16 -19.44 3.74 -22.10
CA GLN A 16 -18.50 3.33 -21.06
C GLN A 16 -17.45 2.30 -21.51
N ILE A 17 -17.24 2.13 -22.83
CA ILE A 17 -16.06 1.38 -23.28
C ILE A 17 -14.84 2.17 -22.82
N PRO A 18 -13.99 1.63 -21.94
CA PRO A 18 -12.81 2.33 -21.47
C PRO A 18 -12.00 2.76 -22.68
N ARG A 19 -11.82 4.06 -22.87
CA ARG A 19 -10.97 4.59 -23.96
C ARG A 19 -9.63 3.92 -23.80
N ARG A 20 -9.06 3.38 -24.90
CA ARG A 20 -7.72 2.77 -24.86
C ARG A 20 -6.78 3.74 -24.16
N PRO A 21 -6.04 3.29 -23.13
CA PRO A 21 -5.17 4.17 -22.38
C PRO A 21 -4.17 4.82 -23.34
N LYS A 22 -3.98 6.13 -23.20
CA LYS A 22 -3.04 6.88 -24.03
C LYS A 22 -1.61 6.43 -23.71
N LYS A 23 -0.82 6.19 -24.74
CA LYS A 23 0.63 5.97 -24.59
C LYS A 23 1.33 7.32 -24.49
N ASP A 24 2.42 7.39 -23.73
CA ASP A 24 3.34 8.51 -23.76
C ASP A 24 4.26 8.42 -24.99
N ASP A 25 5.14 9.43 -25.16
CA ASP A 25 6.08 9.51 -26.31
C ASP A 25 7.07 8.33 -26.35
N ARG A 26 7.23 7.59 -25.24
CA ARG A 26 8.03 6.37 -25.11
C ARG A 26 7.24 5.10 -25.36
N GLY A 27 5.95 5.22 -25.70
CA GLY A 27 5.03 4.10 -25.92
C GLY A 27 4.51 3.46 -24.65
N LEU A 28 4.78 4.05 -23.47
CA LEU A 28 4.29 3.56 -22.18
C LEU A 28 2.83 3.97 -21.97
N LEU A 29 2.04 3.09 -21.38
CA LEU A 29 0.64 3.36 -21.04
C LEU A 29 0.58 4.28 -19.82
N LYS A 30 -0.25 5.33 -19.89
CA LYS A 30 -0.62 6.09 -18.70
C LYS A 30 -1.67 5.28 -17.93
N ILE A 31 -1.27 4.66 -16.84
CA ILE A 31 -2.17 3.90 -15.96
C ILE A 31 -2.74 4.85 -14.91
N ASP A 32 -4.07 4.83 -14.75
CA ASP A 32 -4.72 5.63 -13.74
C ASP A 32 -4.42 5.05 -12.34
N PRO A 33 -3.87 5.86 -11.41
CA PRO A 33 -3.56 5.42 -10.06
C PRO A 33 -4.79 4.95 -9.26
N VAL A 34 -6.01 5.29 -9.67
CA VAL A 34 -7.24 4.85 -9.01
C VAL A 34 -7.34 3.33 -8.92
N TYR A 35 -6.83 2.60 -9.90
CA TYR A 35 -6.85 1.13 -9.86
C TYR A 35 -5.94 0.56 -8.76
N PHE A 36 -4.79 1.18 -8.54
CA PHE A 36 -3.90 0.81 -7.45
C PHE A 36 -4.52 1.16 -6.08
N ASP A 37 -5.09 2.36 -5.96
CA ASP A 37 -5.71 2.82 -4.71
C ASP A 37 -6.93 1.97 -4.36
N LEU A 38 -7.74 1.58 -5.36
CA LEU A 38 -8.88 0.68 -5.16
C LEU A 38 -8.41 -0.71 -4.68
N ALA A 39 -7.41 -1.29 -5.33
CA ALA A 39 -6.85 -2.58 -4.92
C ALA A 39 -6.35 -2.50 -3.48
N ALA A 40 -5.51 -1.52 -3.14
CA ALA A 40 -4.99 -1.34 -1.79
C ALA A 40 -6.10 -1.15 -0.75
N SER A 41 -7.09 -0.27 -1.00
CA SER A 41 -8.17 0.02 -0.05
C SER A 41 -9.11 -1.15 0.22
N THR A 42 -9.19 -2.10 -0.73
CA THR A 42 -9.99 -3.34 -0.60
C THR A 42 -9.18 -4.54 -0.12
N GLY A 43 -7.91 -4.35 0.25
CA GLY A 43 -7.00 -5.42 0.67
C GLY A 43 -6.52 -6.31 -0.47
N GLY A 44 -6.64 -5.84 -1.71
CA GLY A 44 -6.14 -6.51 -2.91
C GLY A 44 -4.75 -6.02 -3.31
N ASP A 45 -4.23 -6.61 -4.38
CA ASP A 45 -2.95 -6.24 -4.97
C ASP A 45 -3.12 -5.82 -6.42
N PHE A 46 -2.19 -5.03 -6.91
CA PHE A 46 -2.15 -4.57 -8.30
C PHE A 46 -1.04 -5.27 -9.07
N TYR A 47 -1.40 -5.89 -10.21
CA TYR A 47 -0.49 -6.74 -10.96
C TYR A 47 -0.26 -6.23 -12.38
N PHE A 48 0.98 -6.39 -12.87
CA PHE A 48 1.36 -6.18 -14.27
C PHE A 48 1.62 -7.53 -14.94
N TRP A 49 0.66 -8.04 -15.70
CA TRP A 49 0.80 -9.32 -16.38
C TRP A 49 1.00 -9.14 -17.88
N ALA A 50 1.94 -9.88 -18.44
CA ALA A 50 1.94 -10.12 -19.87
C ALA A 50 0.87 -11.18 -20.23
N PRO A 51 0.36 -11.18 -21.47
CA PRO A 51 -0.58 -12.21 -21.91
C PRO A 51 -0.09 -13.64 -21.61
N GLY A 52 -0.91 -14.42 -20.93
CA GLY A 52 -0.61 -15.81 -20.58
C GLY A 52 0.18 -16.03 -19.28
N GLU A 53 0.82 -15.01 -18.70
CA GLU A 53 1.62 -15.18 -17.47
C GLU A 53 0.76 -15.46 -16.24
N PHE A 54 -0.46 -14.92 -16.17
CA PHE A 54 -1.36 -15.14 -15.03
C PHE A 54 -1.65 -16.63 -14.79
N ALA A 55 -1.81 -17.42 -15.85
CA ALA A 55 -2.12 -18.85 -15.76
C ALA A 55 -0.95 -19.67 -15.18
N THR A 56 0.26 -19.16 -15.24
CA THR A 56 1.49 -19.82 -14.74
C THR A 56 1.91 -19.34 -13.36
N SER A 57 1.27 -18.29 -12.84
CA SER A 57 1.57 -17.74 -11.52
C SER A 57 1.00 -18.65 -10.42
N GLN A 58 1.84 -18.97 -9.43
CA GLN A 58 1.43 -19.69 -8.22
C GLN A 58 1.05 -18.68 -7.13
N LEU A 59 0.04 -17.85 -7.40
CA LEU A 59 -0.41 -16.84 -6.44
C LEU A 59 -1.18 -17.50 -5.29
N GLN A 60 -0.60 -17.46 -4.10
CA GLN A 60 -1.30 -17.69 -2.84
C GLN A 60 -1.42 -16.34 -2.14
N VAL A 61 -2.63 -15.79 -2.08
CA VAL A 61 -2.89 -14.55 -1.35
C VAL A 61 -3.06 -14.88 0.13
N PRO A 62 -2.20 -14.36 1.03
CA PRO A 62 -2.35 -14.58 2.47
C PRO A 62 -3.68 -14.02 2.99
N VAL A 63 -4.39 -14.77 3.82
CA VAL A 63 -5.72 -14.37 4.35
C VAL A 63 -5.61 -13.32 5.46
N HIS A 64 -4.55 -13.37 6.26
CA HIS A 64 -4.25 -12.39 7.31
C HIS A 64 -2.90 -11.78 7.03
N ARG A 65 -2.89 -10.51 6.61
CA ARG A 65 -1.68 -9.79 6.22
C ARG A 65 -1.78 -8.33 6.64
N GLU A 66 -0.63 -7.75 6.93
CA GLU A 66 -0.48 -6.33 7.17
C GLU A 66 0.45 -5.70 6.15
N ASP A 67 0.11 -4.52 5.68
CA ASP A 67 0.88 -3.79 4.68
C ASP A 67 2.10 -3.13 5.34
N VAL A 68 3.29 -3.50 4.88
CA VAL A 68 4.55 -2.86 5.31
C VAL A 68 5.11 -1.94 4.24
N LEU A 69 4.71 -2.12 2.99
CA LEU A 69 5.07 -1.24 1.88
C LEU A 69 3.92 -1.17 0.89
N LEU A 70 3.48 0.05 0.58
CA LEU A 70 2.58 0.36 -0.52
C LEU A 70 3.17 1.55 -1.27
N SER A 71 3.57 1.36 -2.53
CA SER A 71 4.16 2.42 -3.34
C SER A 71 3.73 2.29 -4.79
N TYR A 72 3.24 3.39 -5.33
CA TYR A 72 2.84 3.52 -6.72
C TYR A 72 3.33 4.85 -7.30
N GLY A 73 3.89 4.80 -8.48
CA GLY A 73 4.41 6.02 -9.13
C GLY A 73 5.03 5.72 -10.49
N THR A 74 5.91 6.60 -10.91
CA THR A 74 6.67 6.45 -12.14
C THR A 74 8.16 6.46 -11.86
N VAL A 75 8.92 5.74 -12.66
CA VAL A 75 10.37 5.71 -12.59
C VAL A 75 10.95 5.75 -14.01
N GLU A 76 12.14 6.31 -14.16
CA GLU A 76 12.81 6.40 -15.46
C GLU A 76 13.92 5.35 -15.66
N SER A 77 14.52 4.89 -14.56
CA SER A 77 15.61 3.90 -14.63
C SER A 77 15.67 2.96 -13.44
N LYS A 78 15.74 3.49 -12.21
CA LYS A 78 15.88 2.69 -10.98
C LYS A 78 15.12 3.32 -9.82
N LYS A 79 14.48 2.47 -9.01
CA LYS A 79 13.97 2.83 -7.69
C LYS A 79 14.29 1.73 -6.69
N THR A 80 14.62 2.12 -5.47
CA THR A 80 14.96 1.21 -4.37
C THR A 80 13.93 1.36 -3.27
N PHE A 81 13.56 0.24 -2.64
CA PHE A 81 12.60 0.20 -1.55
C PHE A 81 13.20 -0.58 -0.38
N ASP A 82 13.12 -0.02 0.80
CA ASP A 82 13.41 -0.72 2.04
C ASP A 82 12.13 -1.36 2.58
N ILE A 83 12.21 -2.64 2.95
CA ILE A 83 11.10 -3.43 3.48
C ILE A 83 11.54 -3.90 4.87
N PRO A 84 11.09 -3.22 5.93
CA PRO A 84 11.41 -3.65 7.28
C PRO A 84 10.64 -4.92 7.66
N VAL A 85 11.35 -5.85 8.24
CA VAL A 85 10.81 -7.11 8.78
C VAL A 85 11.23 -7.21 10.24
N GLU A 86 10.26 -7.08 11.13
CA GLU A 86 10.46 -7.23 12.57
C GLU A 86 10.63 -8.69 12.97
N SER A 87 10.92 -8.90 14.27
CA SER A 87 11.13 -10.26 14.81
C SER A 87 9.87 -11.11 14.72
N GLY A 88 10.06 -12.39 14.40
CA GLY A 88 9.02 -13.40 14.46
C GLY A 88 7.98 -13.34 13.33
N VAL A 89 8.16 -12.51 12.33
CA VAL A 89 7.31 -12.52 11.12
C VAL A 89 7.29 -13.92 10.53
N LYS A 90 6.09 -14.47 10.33
CA LYS A 90 5.89 -15.84 9.82
C LYS A 90 6.03 -15.92 8.31
N GLU A 91 5.59 -14.88 7.61
CA GLU A 91 5.61 -14.85 6.16
C GLU A 91 5.71 -13.39 5.66
N MET A 92 6.48 -13.19 4.60
CA MET A 92 6.52 -11.95 3.84
C MET A 92 6.16 -12.25 2.39
N THR A 93 5.24 -11.48 1.83
CA THR A 93 4.88 -11.54 0.41
C THR A 93 5.18 -10.20 -0.24
N LEU A 94 5.89 -10.21 -1.35
CA LEU A 94 6.26 -9.04 -2.14
C LEU A 94 5.73 -9.17 -3.56
N PHE A 95 5.06 -8.13 -4.03
CA PHE A 95 4.67 -7.94 -5.43
C PHE A 95 5.33 -6.67 -5.94
N ALA A 96 6.17 -6.78 -6.95
CA ALA A 96 6.86 -5.65 -7.55
C ALA A 96 6.67 -5.67 -9.07
N GLY A 97 5.87 -4.74 -9.57
CA GLY A 97 5.54 -4.60 -10.98
C GLY A 97 5.99 -3.27 -11.56
N ILE A 98 6.34 -3.27 -12.84
CA ILE A 98 6.70 -2.09 -13.62
C ILE A 98 6.43 -2.32 -15.11
N GLN A 99 5.97 -1.29 -15.81
CA GLN A 99 5.57 -1.41 -17.22
C GLN A 99 6.69 -1.91 -18.13
N ARG A 100 7.92 -1.42 -17.95
CA ARG A 100 9.11 -1.93 -18.64
C ARG A 100 10.15 -2.33 -17.61
N LYS A 101 10.18 -3.61 -17.26
CA LYS A 101 11.12 -4.17 -16.32
C LYS A 101 12.39 -4.61 -17.05
N ASP A 102 13.51 -4.04 -16.65
CA ASP A 102 14.83 -4.52 -17.07
C ASP A 102 15.34 -5.56 -16.07
N LEU A 103 15.26 -5.24 -14.75
CA LEU A 103 15.68 -6.13 -13.67
C LEU A 103 14.89 -5.80 -12.40
N ALA A 104 14.56 -6.83 -11.61
CA ALA A 104 14.09 -6.66 -10.24
C ALA A 104 14.87 -7.63 -9.34
N VAL A 105 15.43 -7.11 -8.24
CA VAL A 105 16.29 -7.87 -7.33
C VAL A 105 15.82 -7.66 -5.90
N LEU A 106 15.55 -8.76 -5.18
CA LEU A 106 15.27 -8.75 -3.76
C LEU A 106 16.54 -9.15 -2.99
N ILE A 107 16.98 -8.29 -2.09
CA ILE A 107 18.21 -8.43 -1.31
C ILE A 107 17.83 -8.63 0.16
N ARG A 108 18.40 -9.65 0.78
CA ARG A 108 18.20 -9.97 2.21
C ARG A 108 18.92 -8.96 3.12
N PRO A 109 18.59 -8.96 4.42
CA PRO A 109 19.27 -8.08 5.39
C PRO A 109 20.80 -8.31 5.48
N ASP A 110 21.27 -9.52 5.15
CA ASP A 110 22.70 -9.86 5.11
C ASP A 110 23.42 -9.40 3.82
N GLY A 111 22.69 -8.74 2.90
CA GLY A 111 23.22 -8.29 1.62
C GLY A 111 23.18 -9.34 0.51
N THR A 112 22.74 -10.56 0.77
CA THR A 112 22.67 -11.60 -0.26
C THR A 112 21.42 -11.45 -1.12
N VAL A 113 21.55 -11.74 -2.42
CA VAL A 113 20.44 -11.73 -3.36
C VAL A 113 19.56 -12.96 -3.15
N MET A 114 18.26 -12.75 -3.01
CA MET A 114 17.30 -13.84 -2.98
C MET A 114 17.07 -14.38 -4.40
N ARG A 115 17.30 -15.69 -4.59
CA ARG A 115 17.13 -16.35 -5.89
C ARG A 115 15.79 -17.05 -6.06
N ASP A 116 15.17 -17.44 -4.95
CA ASP A 116 13.86 -18.11 -4.94
C ASP A 116 12.74 -17.06 -5.04
N VAL A 117 12.59 -16.53 -6.24
CA VAL A 117 11.56 -15.55 -6.63
C VAL A 117 10.94 -15.94 -7.96
N GLN A 118 9.66 -15.64 -8.15
CA GLN A 118 9.01 -15.77 -9.45
C GLN A 118 9.24 -14.46 -10.24
N SER A 119 9.96 -14.55 -11.35
CA SER A 119 10.22 -13.39 -12.21
C SER A 119 9.49 -13.54 -13.54
N PHE A 120 8.64 -12.57 -13.83
CA PHE A 120 7.82 -12.43 -15.03
C PHE A 120 8.30 -11.25 -15.88
N GLN A 121 7.72 -11.07 -17.06
CA GLN A 121 8.11 -9.97 -17.97
C GLN A 121 8.00 -8.57 -17.30
N HIS A 122 6.95 -8.36 -16.52
CA HIS A 122 6.66 -7.07 -15.89
C HIS A 122 6.65 -7.12 -14.36
N MET A 123 6.84 -8.30 -13.77
CA MET A 123 6.72 -8.48 -12.32
C MET A 123 7.83 -9.32 -11.73
N LEU A 124 8.05 -9.11 -10.44
CA LEU A 124 8.71 -10.02 -9.52
C LEU A 124 7.74 -10.32 -8.36
N ILE A 125 7.61 -11.58 -8.00
CA ILE A 125 6.83 -12.05 -6.85
C ILE A 125 7.77 -12.87 -5.96
N ALA A 126 7.77 -12.53 -4.66
CA ALA A 126 8.50 -13.29 -3.66
C ALA A 126 7.57 -13.64 -2.50
N MET A 127 7.55 -14.91 -2.12
CA MET A 127 6.87 -15.42 -0.92
C MET A 127 7.92 -16.06 -0.03
N VAL A 128 8.16 -15.47 1.13
CA VAL A 128 9.25 -15.86 2.03
C VAL A 128 8.64 -16.32 3.35
N LYS A 129 8.78 -17.63 3.64
CA LYS A 129 8.41 -18.17 4.95
C LYS A 129 9.53 -17.92 5.95
N ALA A 130 9.17 -17.49 7.16
CA ALA A 130 10.10 -17.16 8.24
C ALA A 130 11.25 -16.24 7.71
N PRO A 131 10.93 -15.04 7.17
CA PRO A 131 11.94 -14.17 6.59
C PRO A 131 12.95 -13.75 7.67
N ALA A 132 14.20 -13.57 7.26
CA ALA A 132 15.23 -13.02 8.14
C ALA A 132 14.80 -11.63 8.61
N THR A 133 14.92 -11.39 9.91
CA THR A 133 14.63 -10.10 10.54
C THR A 133 15.63 -9.03 10.08
N GLY A 134 15.16 -7.82 9.86
CA GLY A 134 15.98 -6.69 9.41
C GLY A 134 15.40 -5.97 8.19
N ILE A 135 16.24 -5.22 7.50
CA ILE A 135 15.82 -4.46 6.31
C ILE A 135 16.10 -5.26 5.06
N TRP A 136 15.04 -5.72 4.42
CA TRP A 136 15.11 -6.24 3.06
C TRP A 136 15.11 -5.08 2.06
N ARG A 137 15.77 -5.26 0.94
CA ARG A 137 15.84 -4.22 -0.09
C ARG A 137 15.39 -4.76 -1.44
N LEU A 138 14.40 -4.08 -2.04
CA LEU A 138 14.02 -4.30 -3.42
C LEU A 138 14.70 -3.25 -4.29
N GLU A 139 15.42 -3.68 -5.32
CA GLU A 139 15.89 -2.83 -6.40
C GLU A 139 15.07 -3.11 -7.66
N LEU A 140 14.38 -2.10 -8.15
CA LEU A 140 13.55 -2.17 -9.35
C LEU A 140 14.17 -1.31 -10.44
N HIS A 141 14.61 -1.95 -11.51
CA HIS A 141 15.20 -1.29 -12.68
C HIS A 141 14.22 -1.37 -13.86
N GLY A 142 14.03 -0.26 -14.55
CA GLY A 142 13.13 -0.17 -15.67
C GLY A 142 12.52 1.22 -15.82
N ALA A 143 11.45 1.33 -16.58
CA ALA A 143 10.78 2.61 -16.82
C ALA A 143 9.26 2.48 -16.86
N GLY A 144 8.61 3.61 -16.60
CA GLY A 144 7.16 3.74 -16.64
C GLY A 144 6.52 3.66 -15.26
N THR A 145 5.24 3.37 -15.25
CA THR A 145 4.47 3.19 -14.02
C THR A 145 4.91 1.92 -13.30
N TYR A 146 5.12 2.02 -12.00
CA TYR A 146 5.38 0.89 -11.12
C TYR A 146 4.33 0.79 -10.02
N ALA A 147 4.16 -0.41 -9.48
CA ALA A 147 3.42 -0.71 -8.27
C ALA A 147 4.21 -1.72 -7.45
N VAL A 148 4.44 -1.42 -6.19
CA VAL A 148 5.14 -2.29 -5.25
C VAL A 148 4.31 -2.40 -3.98
N THR A 149 3.99 -3.64 -3.59
CA THR A 149 3.33 -3.95 -2.33
C THR A 149 4.11 -5.03 -1.60
N ALA A 150 4.31 -4.84 -0.30
CA ALA A 150 4.86 -5.87 0.57
C ALA A 150 3.96 -6.04 1.79
N HIS A 151 3.65 -7.29 2.07
CA HIS A 151 2.79 -7.70 3.18
C HIS A 151 3.55 -8.62 4.11
N VAL A 152 3.21 -8.57 5.38
CA VAL A 152 3.70 -9.53 6.37
C VAL A 152 2.54 -10.23 7.07
N LYS A 153 2.78 -11.47 7.46
CA LYS A 153 2.00 -12.18 8.46
C LYS A 153 2.78 -12.09 9.77
N PRO A 154 2.33 -11.31 10.75
CA PRO A 154 3.07 -11.13 12.00
C PRO A 154 3.14 -12.44 12.82
N ALA A 155 3.95 -12.43 13.88
CA ALA A 155 3.91 -13.44 14.91
C ALA A 155 2.57 -13.38 15.66
N ASP A 156 2.16 -14.49 16.33
CA ASP A 156 0.89 -14.53 17.06
C ASP A 156 0.84 -13.51 18.22
N ASP A 157 2.00 -13.15 18.76
CA ASP A 157 2.19 -12.17 19.83
C ASP A 157 2.94 -10.91 19.34
N GLY A 158 3.11 -10.79 18.04
CA GLY A 158 3.78 -9.66 17.40
C GLY A 158 2.95 -8.37 17.43
N PRO A 159 3.60 -7.23 17.14
CA PRO A 159 2.88 -5.98 17.02
C PRO A 159 2.03 -5.93 15.75
N GLU A 160 0.78 -5.52 15.89
CA GLU A 160 -0.17 -5.35 14.78
C GLU A 160 -0.81 -3.97 14.83
N LEU A 161 -1.14 -3.40 13.68
CA LEU A 161 -1.96 -2.20 13.58
C LEU A 161 -3.44 -2.59 13.62
N VAL A 162 -4.05 -2.44 14.80
CA VAL A 162 -5.47 -2.80 15.00
C VAL A 162 -6.39 -1.76 14.38
N ARG A 163 -6.06 -0.46 14.55
CA ARG A 163 -6.92 0.63 14.07
C ARG A 163 -6.15 1.93 13.90
N PHE A 164 -6.54 2.68 12.88
CA PHE A 164 -6.29 4.12 12.75
C PHE A 164 -7.60 4.84 12.44
N ALA A 165 -7.83 6.00 13.06
CA ALA A 165 -8.93 6.90 12.72
C ALA A 165 -8.55 8.36 13.01
N PHE A 166 -9.07 9.29 12.20
CA PHE A 166 -9.24 10.65 12.67
C PHE A 166 -10.49 10.70 13.54
N VAL A 167 -10.39 11.37 14.68
CA VAL A 167 -11.49 11.50 15.64
C VAL A 167 -11.71 12.97 16.00
N GLU A 168 -12.95 13.28 16.32
CA GLU A 168 -13.39 14.62 16.77
C GLU A 168 -14.29 14.50 17.99
N PRO A 169 -14.33 15.53 18.87
CA PRO A 169 -15.26 15.57 20.00
C PRO A 169 -16.71 15.50 19.51
N GLY A 170 -17.52 14.73 20.19
CA GLY A 170 -18.94 14.58 19.84
C GLY A 170 -19.71 13.86 20.93
N GLY A 171 -20.97 13.51 20.63
CA GLY A 171 -21.84 12.79 21.54
C GLY A 171 -23.02 13.61 22.02
N ARG A 172 -23.90 12.97 22.83
CA ARG A 172 -25.01 13.61 23.52
C ARG A 172 -24.59 13.97 24.95
N PRO A 173 -25.25 14.93 25.62
CA PRO A 173 -24.99 15.20 27.03
C PRO A 173 -24.98 13.94 27.88
N GLY A 174 -23.90 13.73 28.64
CA GLY A 174 -23.65 12.53 29.41
C GLY A 174 -23.06 11.32 28.63
N HIS A 175 -22.83 11.48 27.32
CA HIS A 175 -22.21 10.49 26.44
C HIS A 175 -21.20 11.18 25.50
N GLU A 176 -20.51 12.19 25.99
CA GLU A 176 -19.48 12.90 25.27
C GLU A 176 -18.25 12.00 25.10
N GLY A 177 -17.55 12.15 23.97
CA GLY A 177 -16.37 11.37 23.67
C GLY A 177 -15.70 11.76 22.37
N MET A 178 -14.70 10.99 21.99
CA MET A 178 -14.04 11.11 20.68
C MET A 178 -14.68 10.12 19.71
N PHE A 179 -15.14 10.60 18.57
CA PHE A 179 -15.84 9.80 17.57
C PHE A 179 -15.10 9.87 16.23
N PRO A 180 -15.07 8.75 15.46
CA PRO A 180 -14.48 8.76 14.14
C PRO A 180 -15.11 9.82 13.24
N VAL A 181 -14.27 10.61 12.57
CA VAL A 181 -14.68 11.57 11.54
C VAL A 181 -15.29 10.79 10.37
N LYS A 182 -16.58 11.06 10.06
CA LYS A 182 -17.34 10.37 9.00
C LYS A 182 -17.53 11.22 7.75
N ARG A 183 -17.13 12.48 7.80
CA ARG A 183 -17.14 13.43 6.68
C ARG A 183 -15.81 13.42 5.96
N PRO A 184 -15.73 13.99 4.75
CA PRO A 184 -14.45 14.29 4.13
C PRO A 184 -13.58 15.14 5.06
N VAL A 185 -12.28 14.91 5.04
CA VAL A 185 -11.30 15.71 5.78
C VAL A 185 -10.81 16.85 4.89
N HIS A 186 -10.57 18.03 5.47
CA HIS A 186 -10.13 19.19 4.70
C HIS A 186 -8.62 19.40 4.86
N SER A 187 -8.00 19.91 3.79
CA SER A 187 -6.59 20.29 3.79
C SER A 187 -6.29 21.30 4.90
N GLY A 188 -5.24 21.06 5.66
CA GLY A 188 -4.80 21.92 6.75
C GLY A 188 -5.67 21.88 8.01
N GLU A 189 -6.73 21.09 8.03
CA GLU A 189 -7.57 20.89 9.20
C GLU A 189 -6.79 20.26 10.36
N SER A 190 -7.09 20.66 11.58
CA SER A 190 -6.54 20.06 12.79
C SER A 190 -7.48 19.00 13.34
N LEU A 191 -7.07 17.74 13.29
CA LEU A 191 -7.83 16.59 13.80
C LEU A 191 -6.99 15.84 14.84
N THR A 192 -7.64 15.04 15.66
CA THR A 192 -6.96 14.10 16.55
C THR A 192 -6.77 12.77 15.81
N CYS A 193 -5.54 12.29 15.78
CA CYS A 193 -5.23 10.93 15.31
C CYS A 193 -5.43 9.95 16.46
N GLU A 194 -6.17 8.87 16.24
CA GLU A 194 -6.30 7.74 17.16
C GLU A 194 -5.68 6.51 16.54
N VAL A 195 -4.69 5.92 17.20
CA VAL A 195 -3.99 4.71 16.76
C VAL A 195 -4.07 3.66 17.85
N SER A 196 -4.48 2.46 17.49
CA SER A 196 -4.46 1.29 18.35
C SER A 196 -3.50 0.25 17.76
N LEU A 197 -2.51 -0.13 18.56
CA LEU A 197 -1.57 -1.21 18.26
C LEU A 197 -1.81 -2.35 19.24
N SER A 198 -1.71 -3.59 18.79
CA SER A 198 -1.49 -4.73 19.67
C SER A 198 0.01 -4.98 19.81
N GLY A 199 0.41 -5.71 20.84
CA GLY A 199 1.81 -5.98 21.11
C GLY A 199 2.63 -4.73 21.51
N SER A 200 3.94 -4.87 21.58
CA SER A 200 4.84 -3.82 22.05
C SER A 200 5.63 -3.20 20.89
N VAL A 201 5.43 -1.92 20.67
CA VAL A 201 6.23 -1.12 19.75
C VAL A 201 6.95 -0.03 20.56
N LYS A 202 8.27 0.04 20.44
CA LYS A 202 9.11 1.09 21.04
C LYS A 202 9.10 2.31 20.12
N ASP A 203 9.04 3.49 20.72
CA ASP A 203 9.10 4.79 20.05
C ASP A 203 8.20 4.87 18.79
N PRO A 204 6.88 4.54 18.92
CA PRO A 204 5.99 4.55 17.79
C PRO A 204 5.77 5.98 17.27
N GLU A 205 5.90 6.16 15.97
CA GLU A 205 5.71 7.43 15.27
C GLU A 205 4.65 7.26 14.17
N LEU A 206 3.73 8.21 14.09
CA LEU A 206 2.78 8.31 13.00
C LEU A 206 3.35 9.22 11.92
N VAL A 207 3.39 8.74 10.69
CA VAL A 207 3.87 9.50 9.54
C VAL A 207 2.84 9.52 8.41
N PHE A 208 2.83 10.61 7.67
CA PHE A 208 2.05 10.75 6.44
C PHE A 208 2.97 10.56 5.24
N VAL A 209 2.53 9.70 4.31
CA VAL A 209 3.28 9.39 3.10
C VAL A 209 2.42 9.57 1.86
N THR A 210 3.02 10.05 0.79
CA THR A 210 2.37 10.11 -0.53
C THR A 210 2.14 8.72 -1.11
N ARG A 211 1.44 8.66 -2.23
CA ARG A 211 1.19 7.40 -2.96
C ARG A 211 2.47 6.66 -3.36
N ASP A 212 3.54 7.37 -3.63
CA ASP A 212 4.84 6.78 -3.99
C ASP A 212 5.74 6.45 -2.78
N GLY A 213 5.23 6.65 -1.56
CA GLY A 213 5.92 6.37 -0.29
C GLY A 213 6.82 7.50 0.21
N SER A 214 6.80 8.68 -0.43
CA SER A 214 7.56 9.85 0.05
C SER A 214 6.96 10.42 1.33
N LEU A 215 7.81 10.70 2.33
CA LEU A 215 7.40 11.31 3.60
C LEU A 215 6.95 12.76 3.36
N ILE A 216 5.80 13.14 3.88
CA ILE A 216 5.25 14.51 3.79
C ILE A 216 4.94 15.13 5.15
N GLY A 217 4.96 14.38 6.22
CA GLY A 217 4.73 14.89 7.57
C GLY A 217 4.74 13.81 8.63
N THR A 218 4.77 14.26 9.88
CA THR A 218 4.65 13.39 11.05
C THR A 218 3.56 13.93 11.98
N ALA A 219 3.03 13.06 12.82
CA ALA A 219 2.08 13.43 13.85
C ALA A 219 2.33 12.64 15.13
N PRO A 220 1.96 13.17 16.30
CA PRO A 220 2.03 12.40 17.53
C PRO A 220 1.03 11.25 17.49
N MET A 221 1.40 10.12 18.09
CA MET A 221 0.47 9.03 18.36
C MET A 221 -0.63 9.53 19.31
N ASN A 222 -1.89 9.23 18.97
CA ASN A 222 -3.05 9.62 19.78
C ASN A 222 -3.09 11.10 20.17
N GLY A 223 -2.76 11.98 19.21
CA GLY A 223 -2.66 13.41 19.41
C GLY A 223 -3.18 14.24 18.22
N GLN A 224 -3.13 15.55 18.38
CA GLN A 224 -3.54 16.45 17.29
C GLN A 224 -2.52 16.43 16.16
N CYS A 225 -3.05 16.39 14.94
CA CYS A 225 -2.28 16.48 13.71
C CYS A 225 -2.93 17.46 12.74
N LYS A 226 -2.13 17.97 11.82
CA LYS A 226 -2.60 18.78 10.70
C LYS A 226 -2.73 17.89 9.48
N VAL A 227 -3.91 17.86 8.87
CA VAL A 227 -4.18 17.10 7.65
C VAL A 227 -3.30 17.65 6.51
N PRO A 228 -2.51 16.80 5.82
CA PRO A 228 -1.75 17.23 4.64
C PRO A 228 -2.64 17.82 3.54
N ASP A 229 -2.04 18.60 2.64
CA ASP A 229 -2.72 19.25 1.50
C ASP A 229 -2.69 18.43 0.20
N VAL A 230 -2.16 17.23 0.26
CA VAL A 230 -2.07 16.28 -0.86
C VAL A 230 -2.63 14.92 -0.46
N PRO A 231 -3.04 14.07 -1.40
CA PRO A 231 -3.45 12.70 -1.08
C PRO A 231 -2.34 11.93 -0.37
N PHE A 232 -2.67 11.25 0.73
CA PHE A 232 -1.70 10.58 1.59
C PHE A 232 -2.22 9.26 2.17
N ARG A 233 -1.31 8.44 2.63
CA ARG A 233 -1.56 7.30 3.52
C ARG A 233 -0.93 7.55 4.88
N VAL A 234 -1.45 6.86 5.87
CA VAL A 234 -0.89 6.86 7.21
C VAL A 234 0.01 5.64 7.37
N MET A 235 1.20 5.87 7.88
CA MET A 235 2.15 4.83 8.21
C MET A 235 2.52 4.94 9.69
N ILE A 236 2.53 3.83 10.40
CA ILE A 236 3.04 3.74 11.76
C ILE A 236 4.39 3.05 11.67
N ARG A 237 5.39 3.65 12.28
CA ARG A 237 6.75 3.08 12.36
C ARG A 237 7.29 3.16 13.79
N GLY A 238 8.27 2.34 14.09
CA GLY A 238 8.92 2.26 15.39
C GLY A 238 9.90 1.10 15.42
N ALA A 239 10.11 0.53 16.60
CA ALA A 239 10.88 -0.69 16.75
C ALA A 239 10.09 -1.74 17.55
N ASP A 240 10.29 -3.01 17.25
CA ASP A 240 9.74 -4.13 18.05
C ASP A 240 10.49 -4.24 19.39
N ALA A 241 10.08 -5.21 20.22
CA ALA A 241 10.68 -5.45 21.52
C ALA A 241 12.20 -5.74 21.45
N ASN A 242 12.69 -6.28 20.34
CA ASN A 242 14.07 -6.63 20.09
C ASN A 242 14.88 -5.50 19.42
N GLY A 243 14.23 -4.35 19.11
CA GLY A 243 14.86 -3.19 18.51
C GLY A 243 14.92 -3.23 16.97
N PHE A 244 14.26 -4.18 16.32
CA PHE A 244 14.15 -4.20 14.87
C PHE A 244 13.06 -3.26 14.40
N ARG A 245 13.28 -2.65 13.23
CA ARG A 245 12.34 -1.69 12.65
C ARG A 245 10.98 -2.34 12.38
N PHE A 246 9.94 -1.74 12.96
CA PHE A 246 8.54 -2.03 12.74
C PHE A 246 7.93 -0.99 11.80
N GLN A 247 7.07 -1.42 10.90
CA GLN A 247 6.33 -0.51 10.01
C GLN A 247 5.00 -1.14 9.60
N ARG A 248 3.92 -0.32 9.63
CA ARG A 248 2.60 -0.68 9.10
C ARG A 248 1.99 0.50 8.36
N ILE A 249 1.29 0.20 7.28
CA ILE A 249 0.64 1.21 6.45
C ILE A 249 -0.87 0.97 6.46
N VAL A 250 -1.63 2.02 6.73
CA VAL A 250 -3.08 2.02 6.50
C VAL A 250 -3.30 2.05 4.99
N SER A 251 -3.91 1.02 4.43
CA SER A 251 -4.01 0.81 2.98
C SER A 251 -4.87 1.83 2.25
N GLY A 252 -5.87 2.42 2.93
CA GLY A 252 -6.71 3.46 2.34
C GLY A 252 -5.96 4.76 2.04
N LEU A 253 -6.10 5.28 0.81
CA LEU A 253 -5.63 6.63 0.47
C LEU A 253 -6.64 7.65 0.96
N ILE A 254 -6.19 8.62 1.75
CA ILE A 254 -6.99 9.75 2.21
C ILE A 254 -6.75 10.90 1.24
N THR A 255 -7.83 11.40 0.65
CA THR A 255 -7.80 12.56 -0.26
C THR A 255 -8.52 13.71 0.42
N PRO A 256 -7.79 14.71 0.91
CA PRO A 256 -8.40 15.91 1.51
C PRO A 256 -9.13 16.75 0.45
N ASP A 257 -10.22 17.39 0.86
CA ASP A 257 -10.95 18.39 0.06
C ASP A 257 -10.29 19.76 0.15
#